data_da94463cef98a643964c66293ea01d1f
#
_entry.id   da94463cef98a643964c66293ea01d1f
#
_cell.length_a   1.000
_cell.length_b   1.000
_cell.length_c   1.000
_cell.angle_alpha   90.00
_cell.angle_beta   90.00
_cell.angle_gamma   90.00
#
_symmetry.space_group_name_H-M   'P 1'
#
loop_
_entity.id
_entity.type
_entity.pdbx_description
1 polymer ?
#
loop_
_entity_poly.entity_id
_entity_poly.type
_entity_poly.pdbx_seq_one_letter_code
_entity_poly.pdbx_strand_id
1 'polypeptide(L)'
;MATSQESGGPNGATFRSHRVLPYPPQSVFEAFARPELLAHWWGPNGFTNTFEVFEFRPGGRWKFVMHGPDGSNHPNESVFLELHGPSKLVIQHVSQPRFVLTVTLAPHAAGTAITWAQEFEDSAVAARIRHIVEPANEQNLDRLLSVLASG
;
A
#
# COMPACT_ATOMS: atom_id res chain seq x y z
N MET A 1 -5.80 23.82 -12.79
CA MET A 1 -5.83 23.24 -12.69
C MET A 1 -5.60 22.62 -12.42
N ALA A 2 -5.32 22.48 -12.15
CA ALA A 2 -5.10 21.86 -11.92
C ALA A 2 -5.17 21.20 -11.45
N THR A 3 -5.22 21.17 -11.01
CA THR A 3 -5.39 20.57 -10.55
C THR A 3 -5.82 19.87 -10.31
N SER A 4 -6.01 19.97 -9.96
CA SER A 4 -6.43 19.24 -9.67
C SER A 4 -6.74 18.50 -9.88
N GLN A 5 -6.82 18.63 -10.04
CA GLN A 5 -6.97 17.75 -10.30
C GLN A 5 -6.53 17.03 -10.32
N GLU A 6 -6.13 17.32 -10.18
CA GLU A 6 -5.75 16.48 -10.07
C GLU A 6 -5.78 15.60 -9.30
N SER A 7 -5.90 15.88 -8.63
CA SER A 7 -5.81 14.98 -7.67
C SER A 7 -6.62 13.83 -7.88
N GLY A 8 -6.24 12.94 -7.82
CA GLY A 8 -6.91 11.80 -7.86
C GLY A 8 -7.75 11.59 -9.02
N GLY A 9 -7.89 11.06 -9.73
CA GLY A 9 -8.65 10.87 -10.87
C GLY A 9 -9.81 11.80 -10.99
N PRO A 10 -10.37 11.96 -12.14
CA PRO A 10 -11.42 12.95 -12.38
C PRO A 10 -12.68 12.70 -11.55
N ASN A 11 -12.83 11.52 -10.99
CA ASN A 11 -14.01 11.18 -10.19
C ASN A 11 -13.74 11.20 -8.69
N GLY A 12 -12.57 11.69 -8.26
CA GLY A 12 -12.27 11.82 -6.85
C GLY A 12 -12.05 10.52 -6.11
N ALA A 13 -11.61 9.49 -6.81
CA ALA A 13 -11.48 8.14 -6.25
C ALA A 13 -10.10 7.85 -5.64
N THR A 14 -9.25 8.85 -5.46
CA THR A 14 -7.90 8.66 -4.94
C THR A 14 -7.79 9.10 -3.49
N PHE A 15 -7.25 8.22 -2.65
CA PHE A 15 -6.96 8.53 -1.25
C PHE A 15 -5.44 8.59 -1.08
N ARG A 16 -4.96 9.69 -0.48
CA ARG A 16 -3.54 9.93 -0.31
C ARG A 16 -3.17 10.02 1.15
N SER A 17 -2.04 9.42 1.50
CA SER A 17 -1.42 9.55 2.80
C SER A 17 0.04 9.89 2.60
N HIS A 18 0.60 10.66 3.52
CA HIS A 18 1.98 11.10 3.44
C HIS A 18 2.60 11.04 4.82
N ARG A 19 3.86 10.59 4.88
CA ARG A 19 4.56 10.49 6.15
C ARG A 19 6.05 10.59 5.95
N VAL A 20 6.77 11.06 6.96
CA VAL A 20 8.23 10.99 7.00
C VAL A 20 8.61 9.89 7.96
N LEU A 21 9.39 8.92 7.46
CA LEU A 21 9.85 7.77 8.24
C LEU A 21 11.34 7.97 8.54
N PRO A 22 11.79 7.75 9.78
CA PRO A 22 13.21 7.97 10.15
C PRO A 22 14.10 6.79 9.77
N TYR A 23 13.99 6.33 8.52
CA TYR A 23 14.74 5.22 7.95
C TYR A 23 15.04 5.53 6.49
N PRO A 24 16.20 5.06 5.95
CA PRO A 24 16.55 5.38 4.57
C PRO A 24 15.61 4.68 3.57
N PRO A 25 15.48 5.25 2.35
CA PRO A 25 14.58 4.66 1.34
C PRO A 25 14.84 3.18 1.06
N GLN A 26 16.09 2.75 1.08
CA GLN A 26 16.42 1.35 0.85
C GLN A 26 15.77 0.43 1.89
N SER A 27 15.80 0.83 3.16
CA SER A 27 15.19 0.05 4.24
C SER A 27 13.67 -0.02 4.07
N VAL A 28 13.06 1.11 3.70
CA VAL A 28 11.61 1.16 3.49
C VAL A 28 11.23 0.29 2.31
N PHE A 29 11.98 0.39 1.21
CA PHE A 29 11.72 -0.42 0.02
C PHE A 29 11.82 -1.91 0.33
N GLU A 30 12.81 -2.31 1.13
CA GLU A 30 12.98 -3.72 1.51
C GLU A 30 11.82 -4.25 2.33
N ALA A 31 11.16 -3.38 3.11
CA ALA A 31 9.98 -3.81 3.86
C ALA A 31 8.83 -4.20 2.92
N PHE A 32 8.80 -3.71 1.69
CA PHE A 32 7.87 -4.17 0.65
C PHE A 32 8.41 -5.40 -0.09
N ALA A 33 9.71 -5.44 -0.33
CA ALA A 33 10.32 -6.44 -1.21
C ALA A 33 10.46 -7.81 -0.54
N ARG A 34 10.55 -7.85 0.78
CA ARG A 34 10.76 -9.09 1.52
C ARG A 34 9.43 -9.59 2.07
N PRO A 35 8.94 -10.76 1.58
CA PRO A 35 7.62 -11.23 1.99
C PRO A 35 7.51 -11.50 3.48
N GLU A 36 8.57 -11.92 4.14
CA GLU A 36 8.53 -12.16 5.58
C GLU A 36 8.32 -10.86 6.36
N LEU A 37 8.73 -9.71 5.79
CA LEU A 37 8.46 -8.41 6.42
C LEU A 37 7.08 -7.90 6.00
N LEU A 38 6.79 -7.92 4.71
CA LEU A 38 5.54 -7.39 4.17
C LEU A 38 4.32 -8.05 4.82
N ALA A 39 4.38 -9.35 5.05
CA ALA A 39 3.27 -10.07 5.65
C ALA A 39 2.96 -9.60 7.08
N HIS A 40 3.94 -9.02 7.77
CA HIS A 40 3.75 -8.56 9.14
C HIS A 40 3.08 -7.19 9.25
N TRP A 41 3.18 -6.36 8.21
CA TRP A 41 2.64 -5.00 8.33
C TRP A 41 1.53 -4.67 7.34
N TRP A 42 1.29 -5.50 6.35
CA TRP A 42 0.26 -5.21 5.33
C TRP A 42 -1.13 -5.30 5.93
N GLY A 43 -1.95 -4.28 5.68
CA GLY A 43 -3.33 -4.22 6.17
C GLY A 43 -3.48 -3.37 7.42
N PRO A 44 -4.73 -3.10 7.82
CA PRO A 44 -5.00 -2.32 9.02
C PRO A 44 -4.71 -3.14 10.29
N ASN A 45 -4.83 -2.47 11.44
CA ASN A 45 -4.53 -3.08 12.73
C ASN A 45 -5.28 -4.39 12.93
N GLY A 46 -4.57 -5.38 13.44
CA GLY A 46 -5.18 -6.67 13.78
C GLY A 46 -5.18 -7.68 12.65
N PHE A 47 -4.83 -7.27 11.42
CA PHE A 47 -4.78 -8.21 10.29
C PHE A 47 -3.45 -8.95 10.25
N THR A 48 -3.51 -10.20 9.78
CA THR A 48 -2.34 -10.98 9.43
C THR A 48 -2.49 -11.46 7.98
N ASN A 49 -1.45 -12.02 7.40
CA ASN A 49 -1.44 -12.37 5.98
C ASN A 49 -0.78 -13.72 5.74
N THR A 50 -1.34 -14.49 4.81
CA THR A 50 -0.71 -15.69 4.27
C THR A 50 -0.49 -15.49 2.78
N PHE A 51 0.76 -15.53 2.32
CA PHE A 51 1.09 -15.35 0.91
C PHE A 51 1.13 -16.71 0.21
N GLU A 52 0.41 -16.81 -0.92
CA GLU A 52 0.40 -18.00 -1.75
C GLU A 52 1.35 -17.86 -2.94
N VAL A 53 1.37 -16.67 -3.57
CA VAL A 53 2.27 -16.33 -4.66
C VAL A 53 2.84 -14.96 -4.39
N PHE A 54 4.15 -14.82 -4.52
CA PHE A 54 4.79 -13.53 -4.36
C PHE A 54 5.94 -13.42 -5.34
N GLU A 55 5.68 -12.79 -6.47
CA GLU A 55 6.65 -12.61 -7.55
C GLU A 55 7.01 -11.13 -7.62
N PHE A 56 8.02 -10.73 -6.88
CA PHE A 56 8.38 -9.32 -6.74
C PHE A 56 9.23 -8.87 -7.92
N ARG A 57 8.55 -8.64 -9.04
CA ARG A 57 9.14 -8.14 -10.29
C ARG A 57 8.04 -7.47 -11.10
N PRO A 58 8.38 -6.55 -12.04
CA PRO A 58 7.34 -5.96 -12.90
C PRO A 58 6.55 -7.04 -13.62
N GLY A 59 5.22 -6.95 -13.55
CA GLY A 59 4.33 -7.96 -14.11
C GLY A 59 4.12 -9.18 -13.21
N GLY A 60 4.82 -9.27 -12.08
CA GLY A 60 4.69 -10.40 -11.18
C GLY A 60 3.39 -10.40 -10.39
N ARG A 61 2.97 -11.57 -9.94
CA ARG A 61 1.73 -11.75 -9.21
C ARG A 61 1.98 -11.76 -7.70
N TRP A 62 0.99 -11.26 -6.97
CA TRP A 62 1.00 -11.32 -5.51
C TRP A 62 -0.40 -11.79 -5.08
N LYS A 63 -0.47 -13.05 -4.68
CA LYS A 63 -1.72 -13.68 -4.28
C LYS A 63 -1.63 -14.03 -2.81
N PHE A 64 -2.59 -13.56 -2.02
CA PHE A 64 -2.51 -13.70 -0.57
C PHE A 64 -3.90 -13.67 0.05
N VAL A 65 -3.96 -14.12 1.31
CA VAL A 65 -5.18 -14.05 2.11
C VAL A 65 -4.92 -13.14 3.30
N MET A 66 -5.79 -12.15 3.48
CA MET A 66 -5.76 -11.29 4.67
C MET A 66 -6.69 -11.89 5.71
N HIS A 67 -6.15 -12.07 6.92
CA HIS A 67 -6.92 -12.64 8.04
C HIS A 67 -7.29 -11.52 8.98
N GLY A 68 -8.59 -11.24 9.11
CA GLY A 68 -9.09 -10.20 10.00
C GLY A 68 -9.06 -10.63 11.46
N PRO A 69 -9.09 -9.67 12.39
CA PRO A 69 -9.08 -9.98 13.83
C PRO A 69 -10.35 -10.70 14.30
N ASP A 70 -11.42 -10.63 13.49
CA ASP A 70 -12.67 -11.32 13.75
C ASP A 70 -12.71 -12.75 13.21
N GLY A 71 -11.59 -13.25 12.67
CA GLY A 71 -11.51 -14.57 12.08
C GLY A 71 -11.91 -14.65 10.63
N SER A 72 -12.27 -13.52 10.00
CA SER A 72 -12.62 -13.50 8.57
C SER A 72 -11.39 -13.66 7.70
N ASN A 73 -11.56 -14.25 6.52
CA ASN A 73 -10.50 -14.46 5.56
C ASN A 73 -10.88 -13.77 4.26
N HIS A 74 -9.94 -12.96 3.74
CA HIS A 74 -10.17 -12.15 2.55
C HIS A 74 -9.11 -12.48 1.50
N PRO A 75 -9.46 -13.32 0.51
CA PRO A 75 -8.52 -13.59 -0.59
C PRO A 75 -8.28 -12.33 -1.41
N ASN A 76 -7.02 -12.09 -1.74
CA ASN A 76 -6.59 -10.90 -2.49
C ASN A 76 -5.64 -11.32 -3.59
N GLU A 77 -5.71 -10.60 -4.71
CA GLU A 77 -4.75 -10.79 -5.79
C GLU A 77 -4.34 -9.43 -6.35
N SER A 78 -3.04 -9.27 -6.55
CA SER A 78 -2.45 -8.05 -7.08
C SER A 78 -1.38 -8.38 -8.12
N VAL A 79 -1.02 -7.37 -8.90
CA VAL A 79 0.08 -7.45 -9.87
C VAL A 79 1.00 -6.26 -9.61
N PHE A 80 2.30 -6.50 -9.59
CA PHE A 80 3.28 -5.42 -9.49
C PHE A 80 3.43 -4.81 -10.88
N LEU A 81 2.90 -3.61 -11.09
CA LEU A 81 2.99 -2.93 -12.38
C LEU A 81 4.36 -2.33 -12.60
N GLU A 82 4.92 -1.69 -11.57
CA GLU A 82 6.22 -1.04 -11.65
C GLU A 82 6.97 -1.24 -10.35
N LEU A 83 8.25 -1.49 -10.44
CA LEU A 83 9.14 -1.57 -9.28
C LEU A 83 10.44 -0.85 -9.66
N HIS A 84 10.69 0.28 -9.01
CA HIS A 84 11.89 1.09 -9.20
C HIS A 84 12.55 1.30 -7.85
N GLY A 85 13.31 0.33 -7.42
CA GLY A 85 13.94 0.40 -6.10
C GLY A 85 15.10 1.39 -6.06
N PRO A 86 15.19 2.16 -4.98
CA PRO A 86 14.32 2.15 -3.82
C PRO A 86 13.26 3.26 -3.82
N SER A 87 12.81 3.75 -4.99
CA SER A 87 12.05 4.99 -5.07
C SER A 87 10.55 4.84 -5.34
N LYS A 88 10.10 3.72 -5.92
CA LYS A 88 8.70 3.66 -6.35
C LYS A 88 8.21 2.23 -6.51
N LEU A 89 6.95 2.01 -6.09
CA LEU A 89 6.23 0.77 -6.37
C LEU A 89 4.84 1.15 -6.88
N VAL A 90 4.37 0.42 -7.89
CA VAL A 90 2.99 0.55 -8.37
C VAL A 90 2.37 -0.83 -8.33
N ILE A 91 1.31 -0.98 -7.54
CA ILE A 91 0.64 -2.27 -7.31
C ILE A 91 -0.80 -2.14 -7.75
N GLN A 92 -1.24 -3.00 -8.65
CA GLN A 92 -2.64 -3.05 -9.07
C GLN A 92 -3.34 -4.18 -8.33
N HIS A 93 -4.36 -3.82 -7.54
CA HIS A 93 -5.21 -4.79 -6.86
C HIS A 93 -6.26 -5.23 -7.88
N VAL A 94 -6.20 -6.50 -8.30
CA VAL A 94 -7.05 -6.98 -9.40
C VAL A 94 -8.30 -7.71 -8.91
N SER A 95 -8.34 -8.13 -7.64
CA SER A 95 -9.57 -8.61 -7.03
C SER A 95 -10.41 -7.41 -6.56
N GLN A 96 -11.68 -7.63 -6.25
CA GLN A 96 -12.56 -6.54 -5.84
C GLN A 96 -12.26 -6.10 -4.40
N PRO A 97 -12.31 -4.82 -4.08
CA PRO A 97 -12.48 -3.69 -5.02
C PRO A 97 -11.17 -3.41 -5.76
N ARG A 98 -11.25 -3.09 -7.04
CA ARG A 98 -10.06 -2.87 -7.87
C ARG A 98 -9.49 -1.48 -7.61
N PHE A 99 -8.18 -1.40 -7.46
CA PHE A 99 -7.49 -0.12 -7.28
C PHE A 99 -6.04 -0.24 -7.71
N VAL A 100 -5.41 0.92 -7.91
CA VAL A 100 -3.97 1.00 -8.12
C VAL A 100 -3.37 1.78 -6.96
N LEU A 101 -2.38 1.19 -6.31
CA LEU A 101 -1.63 1.83 -5.24
C LEU A 101 -0.28 2.24 -5.78
N THR A 102 0.01 3.54 -5.70
CA THR A 102 1.33 4.07 -6.04
C THR A 102 2.01 4.52 -4.75
N VAL A 103 3.18 3.95 -4.49
CA VAL A 103 4.00 4.32 -3.34
C VAL A 103 5.28 4.95 -3.87
N THR A 104 5.57 6.17 -3.42
CA THR A 104 6.84 6.82 -3.74
C THR A 104 7.65 7.02 -2.47
N LEU A 105 8.96 6.81 -2.59
CA LEU A 105 9.89 6.89 -1.47
C LEU A 105 10.98 7.89 -1.86
N ALA A 106 10.91 9.09 -1.32
CA ALA A 106 11.87 10.14 -1.64
C ALA A 106 12.84 10.35 -0.47
N PRO A 107 14.14 10.54 -0.75
CA PRO A 107 15.07 10.87 0.32
C PRO A 107 14.62 12.14 1.05
N HIS A 108 14.75 12.14 2.35
CA HIS A 108 14.40 13.27 3.20
C HIS A 108 15.49 13.43 4.24
N ALA A 109 15.69 14.66 4.74
CA ALA A 109 16.73 14.93 5.73
C ALA A 109 16.56 14.02 6.97
N ALA A 110 15.32 13.66 7.31
CA ALA A 110 15.04 12.80 8.47
C ALA A 110 14.91 11.31 8.11
N GLY A 111 15.09 10.94 6.83
CA GLY A 111 14.99 9.56 6.37
C GLY A 111 14.31 9.42 5.03
N THR A 112 13.03 9.11 5.02
CA THR A 112 12.26 8.91 3.78
C THR A 112 10.91 9.61 3.87
N ALA A 113 10.57 10.39 2.83
CA ALA A 113 9.21 10.88 2.66
C ALA A 113 8.46 9.84 1.83
N ILE A 114 7.48 9.19 2.43
CA ILE A 114 6.63 8.21 1.76
C ILE A 114 5.30 8.86 1.38
N THR A 115 4.89 8.66 0.12
CA THR A 115 3.57 9.03 -0.36
C THR A 115 2.85 7.77 -0.78
N TRP A 116 1.62 7.62 -0.32
CA TRP A 116 0.77 6.45 -0.53
C TRP A 116 -0.48 6.95 -1.22
N ALA A 117 -0.64 6.64 -2.51
CA ALA A 117 -1.78 7.11 -3.29
C ALA A 117 -2.54 5.90 -3.81
N GLN A 118 -3.77 5.73 -3.34
CA GLN A 118 -4.61 4.59 -3.68
C GLN A 118 -5.79 5.09 -4.50
N GLU A 119 -5.81 4.71 -5.77
CA GLU A 119 -6.84 5.15 -6.70
C GLU A 119 -7.77 3.99 -7.03
N PHE A 120 -9.05 4.11 -6.64
CA PHE A 120 -10.05 3.09 -6.91
C PHE A 120 -10.60 3.23 -8.32
N GLU A 121 -10.86 2.09 -8.97
CA GLU A 121 -11.43 2.07 -10.31
C GLU A 121 -12.86 2.65 -10.32
N ASP A 122 -13.65 2.35 -9.26
CA ASP A 122 -15.05 2.75 -9.18
C ASP A 122 -15.20 3.83 -8.09
N SER A 123 -15.54 5.05 -8.51
CA SER A 123 -15.65 6.17 -7.60
C SER A 123 -16.82 6.03 -6.62
N ALA A 124 -17.89 5.32 -7.02
CA ALA A 124 -19.00 5.09 -6.11
C ALA A 124 -18.62 4.14 -4.99
N VAL A 125 -17.83 3.11 -5.32
CA VAL A 125 -17.29 2.22 -4.31
C VAL A 125 -16.37 3.00 -3.36
N ALA A 126 -15.48 3.82 -3.92
CA ALA A 126 -14.54 4.61 -3.12
C ALA A 126 -15.30 5.51 -2.14
N ALA A 127 -16.36 6.15 -2.59
CA ALA A 127 -17.16 7.03 -1.73
C ALA A 127 -17.79 6.26 -0.56
N ARG A 128 -18.28 5.05 -0.83
CA ARG A 128 -18.94 4.24 0.20
C ARG A 128 -17.97 3.76 1.27
N ILE A 129 -16.72 3.46 0.89
CA ILE A 129 -15.76 2.85 1.82
C ILE A 129 -14.71 3.84 2.35
N ARG A 130 -14.84 5.13 2.01
CA ARG A 130 -13.88 6.14 2.44
C ARG A 130 -13.64 6.10 3.95
N HIS A 131 -14.71 5.98 4.74
CA HIS A 131 -14.62 5.98 6.19
C HIS A 131 -13.86 4.77 6.74
N ILE A 132 -13.69 3.73 5.92
CA ILE A 132 -12.91 2.54 6.28
C ILE A 132 -11.49 2.69 5.77
N VAL A 133 -11.33 3.15 4.52
CA VAL A 133 -10.03 3.16 3.83
C VAL A 133 -9.09 4.22 4.40
N GLU A 134 -9.59 5.43 4.68
CA GLU A 134 -8.70 6.48 5.14
C GLU A 134 -8.03 6.14 6.47
N PRO A 135 -8.76 5.71 7.50
CA PRO A 135 -8.07 5.30 8.73
C PRO A 135 -7.25 4.03 8.55
N ALA A 136 -7.68 3.12 7.68
CA ALA A 136 -6.92 1.89 7.45
C ALA A 136 -5.56 2.17 6.83
N ASN A 137 -5.48 3.13 5.91
CA ASN A 137 -4.21 3.51 5.29
C ASN A 137 -3.25 4.10 6.32
N GLU A 138 -3.75 4.92 7.26
CA GLU A 138 -2.91 5.45 8.33
C GLU A 138 -2.42 4.35 9.26
N GLN A 139 -3.28 3.41 9.60
CA GLN A 139 -2.88 2.25 10.42
C GLN A 139 -1.84 1.40 9.71
N ASN A 140 -1.98 1.26 8.38
CA ASN A 140 -1.02 0.49 7.60
C ASN A 140 0.37 1.16 7.66
N LEU A 141 0.44 2.48 7.57
CA LEU A 141 1.70 3.19 7.70
C LEU A 141 2.27 3.12 9.11
N ASP A 142 1.41 3.12 10.14
CA ASP A 142 1.84 2.90 11.52
C ASP A 142 2.51 1.53 11.67
N ARG A 143 1.93 0.51 11.07
CA ARG A 143 2.48 -0.85 11.13
C ARG A 143 3.80 -0.96 10.38
N LEU A 144 3.91 -0.31 9.23
CA LEU A 144 5.17 -0.24 8.48
C LEU A 144 6.27 0.37 9.38
N LEU A 145 5.95 1.48 10.04
CA LEU A 145 6.91 2.11 10.94
C LEU A 145 7.34 1.17 12.06
N SER A 146 6.39 0.40 12.62
CA SER A 146 6.71 -0.57 13.68
C SER A 146 7.67 -1.65 13.21
N VAL A 147 7.47 -2.17 12.00
CA VAL A 147 8.36 -3.19 11.43
C VAL A 147 9.75 -2.61 11.20
N LEU A 148 9.84 -1.38 10.69
CA LEU A 148 11.13 -0.73 10.48
C LEU A 148 11.86 -0.52 11.80
N ALA A 149 11.13 -0.19 12.86
CA ALA A 149 11.71 0.06 14.18
C ALA A 149 12.24 -1.22 14.83
N SER A 150 11.66 -2.38 14.51
CA SER A 150 12.07 -3.65 15.11
C SER A 150 13.19 -4.33 14.34
N GLY A 151 13.45 -3.88 13.15
CA GLY A 151 14.50 -4.44 12.30
C GLY A 151 15.81 -3.73 12.49
#